data_1c70afbff56dd39300c8c7288ee7d879
#
_entry.id   1c70afbff56dd39300c8c7288ee7d879
#
_cell.length_a   1.000
_cell.length_b   1.000
_cell.length_c   1.000
_cell.angle_alpha   90.00
_cell.angle_beta   90.00
_cell.angle_gamma   90.00
#
_symmetry.space_group_name_H-M   'P 1'
#
loop_
_entity.id
_entity.type
_entity.pdbx_description
1 polymer ?
#
loop_
_entity_poly.entity_id
_entity_poly.type
_entity_poly.pdbx_seq_one_letter_code
_entity_poly.pdbx_strand_id
1 'polypeptide(L)'
;VKQLIIPFSLQKSGMNSSNSLISYGIVNGMAMPIIMFPVSLIVSFSSLLVPEFSRCYAQSKYSKIKIISVIVLVCTLLFSLIVSIIIFIFSDKLSIWIYHKAEIAKYLRILSPLIVIMYLDIVIDSILKGLDAQVDVMVVNIFDCLISIAFIYFLVPILGFSGYIISIFISEIINFSLSGYKLLGILKRLKNK
;
A
#
# COMPACT_ATOMS: atom_id res chain seq x y z
N VAL A 1 -8.27 1.61 14.89
CA VAL A 1 -8.49 0.25 15.43
C VAL A 1 -7.23 -0.60 15.26
N LYS A 2 -6.62 -0.73 14.05
CA LYS A 2 -5.38 -1.53 13.83
C LYS A 2 -4.27 -1.15 14.84
N GLN A 3 -4.02 0.13 15.08
CA GLN A 3 -2.96 0.63 15.99
C GLN A 3 -3.15 0.27 17.45
N LEU A 4 -4.38 0.02 17.91
CA LEU A 4 -4.67 -0.39 19.28
C LEU A 4 -4.55 -1.90 19.49
N ILE A 5 -4.90 -2.68 18.47
CA ILE A 5 -4.90 -4.15 18.56
C ILE A 5 -3.47 -4.71 18.51
N ILE A 6 -2.57 -4.09 17.76
CA ILE A 6 -1.20 -4.58 17.58
C ILE A 6 -0.41 -4.64 18.88
N PRO A 7 -0.33 -3.57 19.72
CA PRO A 7 0.36 -3.65 21.01
C PRO A 7 -0.21 -4.72 21.92
N PHE A 8 -1.55 -4.86 21.93
CA PHE A 8 -2.24 -5.88 22.75
C PHE A 8 -1.92 -7.31 22.28
N SER A 9 -1.90 -7.55 20.96
CA SER A 9 -1.56 -8.84 20.39
C SER A 9 -0.08 -9.20 20.59
N LEU A 10 0.83 -8.22 20.56
CA LEU A 10 2.24 -8.38 20.86
C LEU A 10 2.50 -8.73 22.32
N GLN A 11 1.74 -8.15 23.26
CA GLN A 11 1.83 -8.50 24.69
C GLN A 11 1.41 -9.95 24.94
N LYS A 12 0.46 -10.46 24.18
CA LYS A 12 -0.05 -11.84 24.34
C LYS A 12 0.91 -12.91 23.78
N SER A 13 1.88 -12.53 22.94
CA SER A 13 2.81 -13.49 22.31
C SER A 13 3.87 -14.06 23.26
N GLY A 14 3.98 -13.57 24.51
CA GLY A 14 4.95 -14.10 25.50
C GLY A 14 6.44 -13.88 25.17
N MET A 15 6.77 -13.49 23.95
CA MET A 15 8.10 -13.01 23.60
C MET A 15 8.32 -11.66 24.27
N ASN A 16 9.56 -11.36 24.71
CA ASN A 16 9.94 -10.09 25.34
C ASN A 16 9.11 -8.91 24.79
N SER A 17 7.99 -8.63 25.46
CA SER A 17 6.95 -7.72 24.98
C SER A 17 7.49 -6.31 24.72
N SER A 18 8.52 -5.92 25.51
CA SER A 18 9.22 -4.65 25.33
C SER A 18 9.92 -4.54 23.98
N ASN A 19 10.66 -5.56 23.54
CA ASN A 19 11.40 -5.52 22.26
C ASN A 19 10.47 -5.52 21.05
N SER A 20 9.36 -6.25 21.13
CA SER A 20 8.35 -6.25 20.06
C SER A 20 7.62 -4.91 19.93
N LEU A 21 7.33 -4.25 21.05
CA LEU A 21 6.74 -2.91 21.06
C LEU A 21 7.73 -1.85 20.55
N ILE A 22 9.01 -1.95 20.88
CA ILE A 22 10.06 -1.07 20.37
C ILE A 22 10.15 -1.23 18.84
N SER A 23 10.22 -2.46 18.34
CA SER A 23 10.27 -2.74 16.90
C SER A 23 9.04 -2.23 16.15
N TYR A 24 7.85 -2.38 16.74
CA TYR A 24 6.61 -1.80 16.21
C TYR A 24 6.68 -0.28 16.14
N GLY A 25 7.17 0.37 17.21
CA GLY A 25 7.37 1.82 17.26
C GLY A 25 8.37 2.31 16.19
N ILE A 26 9.46 1.58 15.96
CA ILE A 26 10.45 1.88 14.92
C ILE A 26 9.82 1.78 13.52
N VAL A 27 9.06 0.73 13.25
CA VAL A 27 8.43 0.57 11.93
C VAL A 27 7.38 1.65 11.67
N ASN A 28 6.43 1.84 12.59
CA ASN A 28 5.33 2.79 12.36
C ASN A 28 5.74 4.25 12.56
N GLY A 29 6.64 4.52 13.50
CA GLY A 29 7.05 5.89 13.83
C GLY A 29 8.24 6.40 13.01
N MET A 30 9.06 5.50 12.44
CA MET A 30 10.28 5.90 11.76
C MET A 30 10.37 5.37 10.32
N ALA A 31 10.19 4.07 10.09
CA ALA A 31 10.32 3.49 8.75
C ALA A 31 9.16 3.88 7.84
N MET A 32 7.91 3.78 8.32
CA MET A 32 6.72 4.13 7.53
C MET A 32 6.70 5.59 7.06
N PRO A 33 7.04 6.61 7.85
CA PRO A 33 7.12 7.98 7.36
C PRO A 33 8.11 8.17 6.21
N ILE A 34 9.25 7.48 6.21
CA ILE A 34 10.21 7.53 5.08
C ILE A 34 9.58 6.94 3.81
N ILE A 35 8.89 5.82 3.94
CA ILE A 35 8.20 5.15 2.83
C ILE A 35 7.03 6.00 2.32
N MET A 36 6.28 6.64 3.23
CA MET A 36 5.11 7.44 2.90
C MET A 36 5.46 8.82 2.32
N PHE A 37 6.67 9.32 2.50
CA PHE A 37 7.06 10.62 1.96
C PHE A 37 6.92 10.69 0.43
N PRO A 38 7.46 9.75 -0.39
CA PRO A 38 7.24 9.78 -1.83
C PRO A 38 5.79 9.45 -2.25
N VAL A 39 5.00 8.79 -1.38
CA VAL A 39 3.57 8.53 -1.63
C VAL A 39 2.80 9.82 -1.85
N SER A 40 3.17 10.92 -1.18
CA SER A 40 2.50 12.22 -1.33
C SER A 40 2.47 12.70 -2.79
N LEU A 41 3.52 12.42 -3.56
CA LEU A 41 3.58 12.72 -5.00
C LEU A 41 2.57 11.88 -5.79
N ILE A 42 2.49 10.58 -5.48
CA ILE A 42 1.52 9.67 -6.13
C ILE A 42 0.08 10.07 -5.79
N VAL A 43 -0.21 10.40 -4.53
CA VAL A 43 -1.55 10.85 -4.10
C VAL A 43 -1.94 12.14 -4.82
N SER A 44 -1.03 13.10 -4.92
CA SER A 44 -1.26 14.37 -5.63
C SER A 44 -1.53 14.13 -7.11
N PHE A 45 -0.73 13.29 -7.77
CA PHE A 45 -0.94 12.89 -9.16
C PHE A 45 -2.26 12.14 -9.33
N SER A 46 -2.56 11.19 -8.46
CA SER A 46 -3.78 10.38 -8.48
C SER A 46 -5.05 11.22 -8.34
N SER A 47 -5.00 12.31 -7.55
CA SER A 47 -6.14 13.22 -7.40
C SER A 47 -6.51 13.94 -8.72
N LEU A 48 -5.54 14.18 -9.60
CA LEU A 48 -5.76 14.74 -10.93
C LEU A 48 -6.33 13.71 -11.92
N LEU A 49 -6.08 12.42 -11.70
CA LEU A 49 -6.60 11.36 -12.57
C LEU A 49 -8.11 11.19 -12.44
N VAL A 50 -8.66 11.30 -11.22
CA VAL A 50 -10.08 11.08 -10.95
C VAL A 50 -10.98 11.92 -11.88
N PRO A 51 -10.83 13.26 -11.97
CA PRO A 51 -11.67 14.08 -12.86
C PRO A 51 -11.45 13.77 -14.35
N GLU A 52 -10.22 13.43 -14.78
CA GLU A 52 -9.96 13.09 -16.19
C GLU A 52 -10.64 11.78 -16.57
N PHE A 53 -10.58 10.75 -15.70
CA PHE A 53 -11.30 9.50 -15.93
C PHE A 53 -12.81 9.69 -15.92
N SER A 54 -13.35 10.46 -14.97
CA SER A 54 -14.79 10.78 -14.93
C SER A 54 -15.26 11.51 -16.20
N ARG A 55 -14.45 12.46 -16.68
CA ARG A 55 -14.75 13.18 -17.94
C ARG A 55 -14.73 12.24 -19.14
N CYS A 56 -13.72 11.38 -19.25
CA CYS A 56 -13.65 10.41 -20.35
C CYS A 56 -14.82 9.40 -20.28
N TYR A 57 -15.21 8.99 -19.09
CA TYR A 57 -16.33 8.08 -18.86
C TYR A 57 -17.67 8.72 -19.26
N ALA A 58 -17.94 9.95 -18.83
CA ALA A 58 -19.14 10.72 -19.20
C ALA A 58 -19.23 10.97 -20.73
N GLN A 59 -18.09 11.11 -21.42
CA GLN A 59 -18.03 11.27 -22.87
C GLN A 59 -18.02 9.94 -23.64
N SER A 60 -18.18 8.80 -22.98
CA SER A 60 -18.14 7.45 -23.58
C SER A 60 -16.85 7.16 -24.37
N LYS A 61 -15.74 7.80 -24.02
CA LYS A 61 -14.42 7.63 -24.68
C LYS A 61 -13.66 6.42 -24.10
N TYR A 62 -14.22 5.24 -24.25
CA TYR A 62 -13.72 4.00 -23.62
C TYR A 62 -12.33 3.60 -24.07
N SER A 63 -11.99 3.79 -25.34
CA SER A 63 -10.64 3.53 -25.87
C SER A 63 -9.59 4.42 -25.19
N LYS A 64 -9.92 5.71 -24.98
CA LYS A 64 -9.01 6.65 -24.28
C LYS A 64 -8.80 6.25 -22.83
N ILE A 65 -9.86 5.83 -22.12
CA ILE A 65 -9.77 5.33 -20.73
C ILE A 65 -8.75 4.20 -20.63
N LYS A 66 -8.84 3.22 -21.51
CA LYS A 66 -7.95 2.06 -21.51
C LYS A 66 -6.48 2.45 -21.73
N ILE A 67 -6.23 3.30 -22.72
CA ILE A 67 -4.87 3.76 -23.05
C ILE A 67 -4.29 4.54 -21.87
N ILE A 68 -5.03 5.50 -21.31
CA ILE A 68 -4.57 6.29 -20.17
C ILE A 68 -4.32 5.40 -18.96
N SER A 69 -5.22 4.43 -18.66
CA SER A 69 -5.02 3.50 -17.54
C SER A 69 -3.72 2.73 -17.66
N VAL A 70 -3.40 2.18 -18.85
CA VAL A 70 -2.15 1.43 -19.07
C VAL A 70 -0.93 2.35 -18.91
N ILE A 71 -0.95 3.52 -19.54
CA ILE A 71 0.17 4.48 -19.45
C ILE A 71 0.41 4.87 -17.99
N VAL A 72 -0.62 5.24 -17.26
CA VAL A 72 -0.51 5.67 -15.86
C VAL A 72 -0.01 4.54 -14.97
N LEU A 73 -0.51 3.31 -15.13
CA LEU A 73 -0.03 2.16 -14.37
C LEU A 73 1.43 1.83 -14.68
N VAL A 74 1.86 1.89 -15.94
CA VAL A 74 3.26 1.66 -16.30
C VAL A 74 4.17 2.76 -15.75
N CYS A 75 3.78 4.03 -15.86
CA CYS A 75 4.54 5.14 -15.29
C CYS A 75 4.65 5.02 -13.76
N THR A 76 3.56 4.65 -13.08
CA THR A 76 3.57 4.43 -11.63
C THR A 76 4.45 3.23 -11.25
N LEU A 77 4.40 2.14 -12.01
CA LEU A 77 5.26 0.98 -11.82
C LEU A 77 6.74 1.37 -11.91
N LEU A 78 7.14 2.09 -12.95
CA LEU A 78 8.53 2.55 -13.12
C LEU A 78 8.95 3.48 -11.98
N PHE A 79 8.12 4.45 -11.62
CA PHE A 79 8.40 5.36 -10.52
C PHE A 79 8.53 4.62 -9.18
N SER A 80 7.61 3.72 -8.88
CA SER A 80 7.62 2.94 -7.63
C SER A 80 8.82 2.01 -7.53
N LEU A 81 9.24 1.41 -8.65
CA LEU A 81 10.47 0.59 -8.71
C LEU A 81 11.71 1.45 -8.42
N ILE A 82 11.82 2.62 -9.03
CA ILE A 82 12.94 3.55 -8.79
C ILE A 82 12.98 3.93 -7.31
N VAL A 83 11.85 4.34 -6.72
CA VAL A 83 11.78 4.70 -5.30
C VAL A 83 12.12 3.52 -4.40
N SER A 84 11.59 2.33 -4.69
CA SER A 84 11.87 1.10 -3.95
C SER A 84 13.37 0.76 -3.95
N ILE A 85 14.01 0.83 -5.12
CA ILE A 85 15.45 0.58 -5.27
C ILE A 85 16.28 1.63 -4.53
N ILE A 86 15.91 2.90 -4.62
CA ILE A 86 16.58 3.98 -3.90
C ILE A 86 16.50 3.74 -2.39
N ILE A 87 15.31 3.46 -1.85
CA ILE A 87 15.13 3.21 -0.42
C ILE A 87 15.89 1.94 0.01
N PHE A 88 15.88 0.89 -0.81
CA PHE A 88 16.62 -0.34 -0.53
C PHE A 88 18.14 -0.11 -0.44
N ILE A 89 18.73 0.56 -1.43
CA ILE A 89 20.18 0.80 -1.50
C ILE A 89 20.63 1.81 -0.44
N PHE A 90 19.87 2.89 -0.27
CA PHE A 90 20.23 3.97 0.66
C PHE A 90 19.66 3.80 2.07
N SER A 91 19.09 2.64 2.40
CA SER A 91 18.45 2.37 3.69
C SER A 91 19.34 2.72 4.90
N ASP A 92 20.64 2.39 4.86
CA ASP A 92 21.57 2.70 5.95
C ASP A 92 21.81 4.20 6.08
N LYS A 93 22.03 4.88 4.96
CA LYS A 93 22.25 6.33 4.95
C LYS A 93 21.00 7.09 5.41
N LEU A 94 19.83 6.71 4.91
CA LEU A 94 18.55 7.31 5.26
C LEU A 94 18.24 7.14 6.76
N SER A 95 18.49 5.95 7.31
CA SER A 95 18.23 5.67 8.72
C SER A 95 19.14 6.49 9.65
N ILE A 96 20.41 6.61 9.30
CA ILE A 96 21.38 7.40 10.10
C ILE A 96 21.14 8.90 9.90
N TRP A 97 20.88 9.34 8.68
CA TRP A 97 20.76 10.77 8.36
C TRP A 97 19.48 11.40 8.94
N ILE A 98 18.36 10.65 8.94
CA ILE A 98 17.07 11.19 9.42
C ILE A 98 16.89 10.95 10.92
N TYR A 99 17.25 9.77 11.43
CA TYR A 99 16.93 9.38 12.81
C TYR A 99 18.13 9.03 13.67
N HIS A 100 19.34 9.03 13.14
CA HIS A 100 20.59 8.67 13.83
C HIS A 100 20.56 7.25 14.44
N LYS A 101 19.80 6.32 13.84
CA LYS A 101 19.60 4.94 14.29
C LYS A 101 19.77 3.95 13.15
N ALA A 102 20.80 3.10 13.22
CA ALA A 102 21.09 2.10 12.20
C ALA A 102 20.03 0.97 12.11
N GLU A 103 19.32 0.70 13.22
CA GLU A 103 18.33 -0.38 13.30
C GLU A 103 17.17 -0.23 12.32
N ILE A 104 16.83 1.00 11.90
CA ILE A 104 15.75 1.31 10.99
C ILE A 104 16.04 0.79 9.58
N ALA A 105 17.32 0.74 9.19
CA ALA A 105 17.73 0.29 7.85
C ALA A 105 17.23 -1.12 7.51
N LYS A 106 17.25 -2.03 8.48
CA LYS A 106 16.71 -3.38 8.32
C LYS A 106 15.23 -3.37 7.91
N TYR A 107 14.44 -2.55 8.55
CA TYR A 107 13.00 -2.45 8.27
C TYR A 107 12.73 -1.76 6.95
N LEU A 108 13.50 -0.74 6.60
CA LEU A 108 13.41 -0.08 5.29
C LEU A 108 13.69 -1.07 4.15
N ARG A 109 14.72 -1.92 4.29
CA ARG A 109 15.03 -2.96 3.29
C ARG A 109 13.91 -3.99 3.16
N ILE A 110 13.35 -4.45 4.29
CA ILE A 110 12.26 -5.44 4.27
C ILE A 110 11.01 -4.84 3.64
N LEU A 111 10.68 -3.59 3.93
CA LEU A 111 9.46 -2.95 3.46
C LEU A 111 9.57 -2.32 2.06
N SER A 112 10.80 -2.15 1.52
CA SER A 112 10.98 -1.52 0.22
C SER A 112 10.22 -2.20 -0.93
N PRO A 113 10.10 -3.54 -1.04
CA PRO A 113 9.31 -4.16 -2.11
C PRO A 113 7.81 -3.84 -2.02
N LEU A 114 7.32 -3.59 -0.79
CA LEU A 114 5.93 -3.25 -0.54
C LEU A 114 5.52 -1.93 -1.20
N ILE A 115 6.48 -1.00 -1.36
CA ILE A 115 6.27 0.31 -1.99
C ILE A 115 5.65 0.18 -3.37
N VAL A 116 6.11 -0.79 -4.16
CA VAL A 116 5.62 -1.00 -5.53
C VAL A 116 4.13 -1.34 -5.53
N ILE A 117 3.72 -2.24 -4.63
CA ILE A 117 2.33 -2.68 -4.51
C ILE A 117 1.46 -1.53 -4.02
N MET A 118 1.88 -0.85 -2.94
CA MET A 118 1.14 0.27 -2.36
C MET A 118 0.90 1.42 -3.36
N TYR A 119 1.92 1.79 -4.15
CA TYR A 119 1.77 2.90 -5.10
C TYR A 119 0.85 2.54 -6.25
N LEU A 120 0.93 1.30 -6.75
CA LEU A 120 0.01 0.82 -7.78
C LEU A 120 -1.43 0.75 -7.28
N ASP A 121 -1.65 0.31 -6.04
CA ASP A 121 -2.98 0.23 -5.44
C ASP A 121 -3.64 1.61 -5.33
N ILE A 122 -2.92 2.64 -4.87
CA ILE A 122 -3.40 4.02 -4.82
C ILE A 122 -3.88 4.52 -6.19
N VAL A 123 -3.13 4.20 -7.24
CA VAL A 123 -3.48 4.62 -8.61
C VAL A 123 -4.67 3.83 -9.14
N ILE A 124 -4.73 2.52 -8.90
CA ILE A 124 -5.89 1.68 -9.26
C ILE A 124 -7.15 2.21 -8.59
N ASP A 125 -7.11 2.50 -7.30
CA ASP A 125 -8.22 3.07 -6.55
C ASP A 125 -8.69 4.41 -7.16
N SER A 126 -7.75 5.25 -7.59
CA SER A 126 -8.07 6.53 -8.22
C SER A 126 -8.72 6.37 -9.59
N ILE A 127 -8.25 5.40 -10.39
CA ILE A 127 -8.88 5.06 -11.67
C ILE A 127 -10.31 4.54 -11.43
N LEU A 128 -10.49 3.63 -10.47
CA LEU A 128 -11.81 3.09 -10.12
C LEU A 128 -12.78 4.19 -9.67
N LYS A 129 -12.33 5.12 -8.82
CA LYS A 129 -13.12 6.29 -8.39
C LYS A 129 -13.53 7.16 -9.59
N GLY A 130 -12.62 7.38 -10.53
CA GLY A 130 -12.89 8.13 -11.76
C GLY A 130 -13.85 7.42 -12.73
N LEU A 131 -13.98 6.11 -12.64
CA LEU A 131 -14.91 5.29 -13.42
C LEU A 131 -16.26 5.04 -12.73
N ASP A 132 -16.61 5.85 -11.72
CA ASP A 132 -17.83 5.74 -10.90
C ASP A 132 -17.95 4.43 -10.09
N ALA A 133 -16.82 3.79 -9.80
CA ALA A 133 -16.75 2.56 -9.02
C ALA A 133 -16.26 2.81 -7.58
N GLN A 134 -16.54 4.00 -7.02
CA GLN A 134 -16.09 4.37 -5.67
C GLN A 134 -16.67 3.49 -4.56
N VAL A 135 -17.88 2.95 -4.75
CA VAL A 135 -18.49 1.99 -3.81
C VAL A 135 -17.69 0.68 -3.80
N ASP A 136 -17.24 0.21 -4.97
CA ASP A 136 -16.39 -0.97 -5.08
C ASP A 136 -15.07 -0.78 -4.31
N VAL A 137 -14.43 0.39 -4.46
CA VAL A 137 -13.22 0.75 -3.71
C VAL A 137 -13.49 0.75 -2.21
N MET A 138 -14.58 1.35 -1.77
CA MET A 138 -14.96 1.36 -0.35
C MET A 138 -15.13 -0.06 0.20
N VAL A 139 -15.81 -0.93 -0.54
CA VAL A 139 -16.02 -2.33 -0.15
C VAL A 139 -14.68 -3.07 -0.04
N VAL A 140 -13.79 -2.93 -1.03
CA VAL A 140 -12.46 -3.56 -1.01
C VAL A 140 -11.66 -3.09 0.20
N ASN A 141 -11.66 -1.78 0.50
CA ASN A 141 -10.95 -1.23 1.65
C ASN A 141 -11.52 -1.71 3.01
N ILE A 142 -12.84 -1.93 3.10
CA ILE A 142 -13.47 -2.52 4.29
C ILE A 142 -13.00 -3.97 4.45
N PHE A 143 -13.01 -4.76 3.37
CA PHE A 143 -12.51 -6.14 3.39
C PHE A 143 -11.03 -6.21 3.77
N ASP A 144 -10.17 -5.33 3.20
CA ASP A 144 -8.77 -5.23 3.61
C ASP A 144 -8.63 -4.94 5.12
N CYS A 145 -9.42 -4.01 5.63
CA CYS A 145 -9.39 -3.68 7.05
C CYS A 145 -9.72 -4.90 7.93
N LEU A 146 -10.76 -5.65 7.57
CA LEU A 146 -11.17 -6.85 8.32
C LEU A 146 -10.14 -7.98 8.23
N ILE A 147 -9.63 -8.23 7.03
CA ILE A 147 -8.59 -9.23 6.77
C ILE A 147 -7.31 -8.89 7.53
N SER A 148 -6.86 -7.63 7.47
CA SER A 148 -5.68 -7.16 8.22
C SER A 148 -5.84 -7.37 9.73
N ILE A 149 -7.02 -7.05 10.30
CA ILE A 149 -7.29 -7.26 11.72
C ILE A 149 -7.22 -8.75 12.05
N ALA A 150 -7.82 -9.60 11.22
CA ALA A 150 -7.78 -11.05 11.41
C ALA A 150 -6.34 -11.58 11.38
N PHE A 151 -5.53 -11.19 10.38
CA PHE A 151 -4.12 -11.61 10.32
C PHE A 151 -3.31 -11.12 11.51
N ILE A 152 -3.48 -9.88 11.95
CA ILE A 152 -2.82 -9.36 13.14
C ILE A 152 -3.22 -10.17 14.37
N TYR A 153 -4.50 -10.49 14.53
CA TYR A 153 -5.00 -11.24 15.67
C TYR A 153 -4.47 -12.68 15.74
N PHE A 154 -4.31 -13.35 14.58
CA PHE A 154 -3.84 -14.74 14.53
C PHE A 154 -2.32 -14.85 14.41
N LEU A 155 -1.67 -14.07 13.54
CA LEU A 155 -0.23 -14.22 13.26
C LEU A 155 0.67 -13.57 14.30
N VAL A 156 0.27 -12.42 14.85
CA VAL A 156 1.12 -11.70 15.80
C VAL A 156 1.33 -12.47 17.11
N PRO A 157 0.34 -13.14 17.71
CA PRO A 157 0.56 -13.95 18.92
C PRO A 157 1.50 -15.14 18.68
N ILE A 158 1.54 -15.70 17.46
CA ILE A 158 2.33 -16.89 17.12
C ILE A 158 3.76 -16.51 16.69
N LEU A 159 3.90 -15.51 15.82
CA LEU A 159 5.15 -15.13 15.18
C LEU A 159 5.75 -13.83 15.73
N GLY A 160 5.10 -13.21 16.69
CA GLY A 160 5.53 -11.94 17.26
C GLY A 160 5.61 -10.83 16.21
N PHE A 161 6.70 -10.06 16.26
CA PHE A 161 6.89 -8.93 15.34
C PHE A 161 7.01 -9.35 13.86
N SER A 162 7.58 -10.52 13.55
CA SER A 162 7.62 -11.04 12.18
C SER A 162 6.21 -11.29 11.63
N GLY A 163 5.29 -11.76 12.47
CA GLY A 163 3.87 -11.92 12.12
C GLY A 163 3.22 -10.61 11.73
N TYR A 164 3.58 -9.50 12.38
CA TYR A 164 3.12 -8.17 12.00
C TYR A 164 3.58 -7.75 10.60
N ILE A 165 4.87 -7.92 10.29
CA ILE A 165 5.40 -7.61 8.95
C ILE A 165 4.71 -8.46 7.88
N ILE A 166 4.59 -9.77 8.11
CA ILE A 166 3.92 -10.69 7.19
C ILE A 166 2.46 -10.28 6.98
N SER A 167 1.76 -9.87 8.04
CA SER A 167 0.38 -9.40 7.95
C SER A 167 0.23 -8.17 7.05
N ILE A 168 1.18 -7.22 7.09
CA ILE A 168 1.19 -6.06 6.20
C ILE A 168 1.33 -6.51 4.74
N PHE A 169 2.31 -7.38 4.44
CA PHE A 169 2.52 -7.86 3.07
C PHE A 169 1.31 -8.60 2.51
N ILE A 170 0.75 -9.52 3.28
CA ILE A 170 -0.41 -10.31 2.84
C ILE A 170 -1.62 -9.39 2.59
N SER A 171 -1.88 -8.46 3.51
CA SER A 171 -2.97 -7.50 3.39
C SER A 171 -2.85 -6.66 2.12
N GLU A 172 -1.68 -6.07 1.87
CA GLU A 172 -1.44 -5.25 0.68
C GLU A 172 -1.54 -6.06 -0.63
N ILE A 173 -1.04 -7.29 -0.67
CA ILE A 173 -1.15 -8.17 -1.83
C ILE A 173 -2.62 -8.52 -2.12
N ILE A 174 -3.40 -8.81 -1.08
CA ILE A 174 -4.83 -9.11 -1.24
C ILE A 174 -5.58 -7.87 -1.73
N ASN A 175 -5.34 -6.70 -1.12
CA ASN A 175 -5.97 -5.44 -1.50
C ASN A 175 -5.68 -5.11 -2.97
N PHE A 176 -4.42 -5.10 -3.36
CA PHE A 176 -3.98 -4.89 -4.74
C PHE A 176 -4.62 -5.89 -5.73
N SER A 177 -4.71 -7.16 -5.34
CA SER A 177 -5.31 -8.21 -6.19
C SER A 177 -6.81 -7.98 -6.38
N LEU A 178 -7.52 -7.59 -5.33
CA LEU A 178 -8.96 -7.31 -5.39
C LEU A 178 -9.27 -6.04 -6.21
N SER A 179 -8.54 -4.95 -5.93
CA SER A 179 -8.65 -3.68 -6.69
C SER A 179 -8.30 -3.89 -8.16
N GLY A 180 -7.23 -4.63 -8.45
CA GLY A 180 -6.80 -4.97 -9.80
C GLY A 180 -7.83 -5.82 -10.56
N TYR A 181 -8.39 -6.83 -9.90
CA TYR A 181 -9.45 -7.66 -10.49
C TYR A 181 -10.69 -6.83 -10.85
N LYS A 182 -11.11 -5.92 -9.97
CA LYS A 182 -12.23 -4.99 -10.22
C LYS A 182 -11.94 -4.09 -11.42
N LEU A 183 -10.74 -3.48 -11.46
CA LEU A 183 -10.33 -2.62 -12.57
C LEU A 183 -10.35 -3.38 -13.90
N LEU A 184 -9.74 -4.57 -13.96
CA LEU A 184 -9.74 -5.40 -15.16
C LEU A 184 -11.16 -5.77 -15.61
N GLY A 185 -12.06 -6.08 -14.67
CA GLY A 185 -13.46 -6.37 -14.93
C GLY A 185 -14.19 -5.20 -15.60
N ILE A 186 -13.99 -3.98 -15.07
CA ILE A 186 -14.59 -2.76 -15.64
C ILE A 186 -14.02 -2.47 -17.02
N LEU A 187 -12.69 -2.49 -17.18
CA LEU A 187 -12.04 -2.22 -18.47
C LEU A 187 -12.46 -3.24 -19.55
N LYS A 188 -12.70 -4.50 -19.17
CA LYS A 188 -13.23 -5.54 -20.09
C LYS A 188 -14.66 -5.26 -20.49
N ARG A 189 -15.52 -4.83 -19.58
CA ARG A 189 -16.93 -4.43 -19.89
C ARG A 189 -16.99 -3.22 -20.81
N LEU A 190 -16.09 -2.24 -20.62
CA LEU A 190 -15.99 -1.05 -21.48
C LEU A 190 -15.45 -1.36 -22.89
N LYS A 191 -14.80 -2.52 -23.09
CA LYS A 191 -14.36 -2.97 -24.41
C LYS A 191 -15.53 -3.48 -25.27
N ASN A 192 -16.58 -3.98 -24.64
CA ASN A 192 -17.72 -4.60 -25.31
C ASN A 192 -18.88 -3.62 -25.54
N LYS A 193 -18.70 -2.35 -25.14
CA LYS A 193 -19.60 -1.22 -25.43
C LYS A 193 -19.00 -0.34 -26.51
#